data_e1fd38db4f27396ce639f4fee5e875e5
#
_entry.id   e1fd38db4f27396ce639f4fee5e875e5
#
_cell.length_a   1.000
_cell.length_b   1.000
_cell.length_c   1.000
_cell.angle_alpha   90.00
_cell.angle_beta   90.00
_cell.angle_gamma   90.00
#
_symmetry.space_group_name_H-M   'P 1'
#
loop_
_entity.id
_entity.type
_entity.pdbx_description
1 polymer ?
#
loop_
_entity_poly.entity_id
_entity_poly.type
_entity_poly.pdbx_seq_one_letter_code
_entity_poly.pdbx_strand_id
1 'polypeptide(L)'
;MKILCTDLDNTIIYSYKHDIGDDKKNVEIYQGREISFITNHTFSLLQAVKQQYLIVPTTTRTIEQYQRIDLGIGKFPYALVCNGGVLLKNGEKDEVWYGESKKLIQESMEDLEKAMTILEKDERRKFELRFIEELFVFTKCNIPEAVVAHLKQELKSGLVDVFHNGEKVYVVPVSLRKGMAVKRIRAYLKNDGIVAAGDSEFDVSMVEEADIGMVPYGLKQVFSMKDTVMEMEKNRIFSEAMLEKCIEKIS
;
A
#
# COMPACT_ATOMS: atom_id res chain seq x y z
N MET A 1 13.06 13.79 -13.31
CA MET A 1 11.60 13.63 -13.14
C MET A 1 11.39 13.11 -11.72
N LYS A 2 10.53 13.74 -10.91
CA LYS A 2 10.24 13.30 -9.54
C LYS A 2 9.48 11.98 -9.54
N ILE A 3 9.55 11.23 -8.44
CA ILE A 3 8.79 10.00 -8.25
C ILE A 3 7.58 10.30 -7.37
N LEU A 4 6.41 9.76 -7.73
CA LEU A 4 5.23 9.70 -6.87
C LEU A 4 5.00 8.24 -6.46
N CYS A 5 5.35 7.91 -5.20
CA CYS A 5 4.98 6.64 -4.58
C CYS A 5 3.58 6.79 -3.98
N THR A 6 2.61 6.06 -4.46
CA THR A 6 1.23 6.20 -4.00
C THR A 6 0.62 4.85 -3.65
N ASP A 7 -0.06 4.77 -2.50
CA ASP A 7 -0.98 3.66 -2.29
C ASP A 7 -2.11 3.68 -3.32
N LEU A 8 -2.85 2.60 -3.40
CA LEU A 8 -3.97 2.45 -4.34
C LEU A 8 -5.32 2.53 -3.64
N ASP A 9 -5.58 1.62 -2.72
CA ASP A 9 -6.90 1.49 -2.08
C ASP A 9 -7.19 2.67 -1.17
N ASN A 10 -8.32 3.35 -1.34
CA ASN A 10 -8.73 4.59 -0.67
C ASN A 10 -7.77 5.79 -0.87
N THR A 11 -6.76 5.64 -1.71
CA THR A 11 -5.81 6.70 -2.06
C THR A 11 -6.01 7.16 -3.51
N ILE A 12 -5.92 6.24 -4.47
CA ILE A 12 -6.21 6.50 -5.89
C ILE A 12 -7.55 5.88 -6.30
N ILE A 13 -7.81 4.65 -5.86
CA ILE A 13 -9.00 3.89 -6.20
C ILE A 13 -9.89 3.69 -4.97
N TYR A 14 -11.18 3.63 -5.19
CA TYR A 14 -12.18 3.49 -4.13
C TYR A 14 -13.08 2.29 -4.40
N SER A 15 -13.36 1.49 -3.36
CA SER A 15 -14.29 0.38 -3.48
C SER A 15 -15.72 0.89 -3.74
N TYR A 16 -16.57 0.05 -4.31
CA TYR A 16 -17.99 0.34 -4.53
C TYR A 16 -18.76 0.76 -3.25
N LYS A 17 -18.18 0.53 -2.07
CA LYS A 17 -18.74 0.91 -0.77
C LYS A 17 -18.41 2.35 -0.37
N HIS A 18 -17.45 2.98 -1.04
CA HIS A 18 -17.06 4.36 -0.81
C HIS A 18 -17.88 5.28 -1.70
N ASP A 19 -18.48 6.27 -1.10
CA ASP A 19 -19.16 7.32 -1.85
C ASP A 19 -18.13 8.32 -2.38
N ILE A 20 -17.93 8.34 -3.69
CA ILE A 20 -17.11 9.29 -4.44
C ILE A 20 -17.93 10.04 -5.48
N GLY A 21 -19.28 10.05 -5.33
CA GLY A 21 -20.20 10.63 -6.30
C GLY A 21 -20.50 9.72 -7.50
N ASP A 22 -21.32 10.22 -8.40
CA ASP A 22 -21.80 9.49 -9.58
C ASP A 22 -20.86 9.63 -10.80
N ASP A 23 -20.09 10.74 -10.86
CA ASP A 23 -19.12 10.97 -11.93
C ASP A 23 -17.83 10.17 -11.74
N LYS A 24 -17.97 8.86 -11.93
CA LYS A 24 -16.90 7.88 -11.71
C LYS A 24 -16.85 6.83 -12.81
N LYS A 25 -15.69 6.20 -12.95
CA LYS A 25 -15.47 5.07 -13.87
C LYS A 25 -14.94 3.86 -13.12
N ASN A 26 -15.31 2.68 -13.57
CA ASN A 26 -14.77 1.42 -13.07
C ASN A 26 -13.32 1.23 -13.51
N VAL A 27 -12.49 0.70 -12.62
CA VAL A 27 -11.06 0.42 -12.84
C VAL A 27 -10.66 -0.99 -12.41
N GLU A 28 -11.59 -1.76 -11.84
CA GLU A 28 -11.33 -3.14 -11.44
C GLU A 28 -12.61 -3.98 -11.50
N ILE A 29 -12.55 -5.09 -12.24
CA ILE A 29 -13.59 -6.11 -12.28
C ILE A 29 -13.06 -7.38 -11.62
N TYR A 30 -13.82 -7.95 -10.69
CA TYR A 30 -13.52 -9.23 -10.06
C TYR A 30 -14.75 -10.14 -10.03
N GLN A 31 -14.61 -11.35 -10.57
CA GLN A 31 -15.72 -12.33 -10.71
C GLN A 31 -16.98 -11.73 -11.36
N GLY A 32 -16.78 -10.94 -12.43
CA GLY A 32 -17.85 -10.28 -13.17
C GLY A 32 -18.51 -9.09 -12.47
N ARG A 33 -17.95 -8.62 -11.35
CA ARG A 33 -18.46 -7.46 -10.60
C ARG A 33 -17.48 -6.30 -10.64
N GLU A 34 -17.99 -5.12 -10.82
CA GLU A 34 -17.25 -3.87 -10.67
C GLU A 34 -16.99 -3.61 -9.18
N ILE A 35 -15.74 -3.58 -8.78
CA ILE A 35 -15.39 -3.49 -7.35
C ILE A 35 -14.59 -2.26 -6.95
N SER A 36 -13.88 -1.61 -7.89
CA SER A 36 -13.11 -0.41 -7.62
C SER A 36 -13.33 0.65 -8.68
N PHE A 37 -13.33 1.92 -8.26
CA PHE A 37 -13.67 3.08 -9.09
C PHE A 37 -12.69 4.22 -8.83
N ILE A 38 -12.59 5.13 -9.80
CA ILE A 38 -12.01 6.47 -9.66
C ILE A 38 -12.99 7.51 -10.17
N THR A 39 -12.90 8.76 -9.71
CA THR A 39 -13.66 9.85 -10.33
C THR A 39 -13.07 10.19 -11.71
N ASN A 40 -13.89 10.74 -12.62
CA ASN A 40 -13.38 11.25 -13.90
C ASN A 40 -12.39 12.40 -13.70
N HIS A 41 -12.53 13.16 -12.62
CA HIS A 41 -11.55 14.19 -12.26
C HIS A 41 -10.21 13.57 -11.84
N THR A 42 -10.20 12.56 -10.95
CA THR A 42 -8.99 11.78 -10.62
C THR A 42 -8.30 11.23 -11.86
N PHE A 43 -9.08 10.69 -12.81
CA PHE A 43 -8.53 10.19 -14.08
C PHE A 43 -7.79 11.28 -14.87
N SER A 44 -8.40 12.47 -15.01
CA SER A 44 -7.81 13.62 -15.71
C SER A 44 -6.53 14.11 -15.03
N LEU A 45 -6.54 14.19 -13.70
CA LEU A 45 -5.39 14.59 -12.90
C LEU A 45 -4.24 13.56 -13.01
N LEU A 46 -4.54 12.26 -13.00
CA LEU A 46 -3.53 11.21 -13.20
C LEU A 46 -2.83 11.33 -14.56
N GLN A 47 -3.58 11.65 -15.62
CA GLN A 47 -2.97 11.89 -16.93
C GLN A 47 -2.00 13.09 -16.92
N ALA A 48 -2.35 14.17 -16.23
CA ALA A 48 -1.50 15.34 -16.09
C ALA A 48 -0.26 15.05 -15.23
N VAL A 49 -0.44 14.42 -14.07
CA VAL A 49 0.66 14.06 -13.14
C VAL A 49 1.65 13.10 -13.80
N LYS A 50 1.17 12.15 -14.59
CA LYS A 50 2.03 11.18 -15.29
C LYS A 50 3.02 11.84 -16.28
N GLN A 51 2.74 13.04 -16.77
CA GLN A 51 3.67 13.78 -17.65
C GLN A 51 4.86 14.35 -16.88
N GLN A 52 4.73 14.52 -15.57
CA GLN A 52 5.68 15.24 -14.73
C GLN A 52 6.34 14.33 -13.68
N TYR A 53 5.66 13.27 -13.28
CA TYR A 53 6.11 12.29 -12.28
C TYR A 53 6.22 10.88 -12.87
N LEU A 54 7.21 10.16 -12.40
CA LEU A 54 7.20 8.70 -12.48
C LEU A 54 6.29 8.19 -11.35
N ILE A 55 5.06 7.78 -11.70
CA ILE A 55 4.13 7.22 -10.72
C ILE A 55 4.54 5.76 -10.44
N VAL A 56 4.73 5.43 -9.17
CA VAL A 56 5.07 4.10 -8.66
C VAL A 56 4.00 3.68 -7.65
N PRO A 57 2.96 2.95 -8.08
CA PRO A 57 2.02 2.35 -7.14
C PRO A 57 2.76 1.53 -6.08
N THR A 58 2.40 1.73 -4.80
CA THR A 58 3.04 1.08 -3.65
C THR A 58 1.94 0.52 -2.74
N THR A 59 1.63 -0.75 -2.90
CA THR A 59 0.41 -1.34 -2.35
C THR A 59 0.65 -2.64 -1.59
N THR A 60 -0.24 -2.97 -0.66
CA THR A 60 -0.30 -4.27 0.00
C THR A 60 -0.87 -5.38 -0.89
N ARG A 61 -1.46 -5.02 -2.04
CA ARG A 61 -2.04 -5.99 -2.99
C ARG A 61 -0.99 -6.99 -3.48
N THR A 62 -1.44 -8.23 -3.74
CA THR A 62 -0.62 -9.22 -4.44
C THR A 62 -0.43 -8.85 -5.91
N ILE A 63 0.49 -9.52 -6.60
CA ILE A 63 0.72 -9.32 -8.04
C ILE A 63 -0.60 -9.45 -8.81
N GLU A 64 -1.33 -10.56 -8.59
CA GLU A 64 -2.61 -10.84 -9.24
C GLU A 64 -3.66 -9.75 -8.96
N GLN A 65 -3.76 -9.30 -7.71
CA GLN A 65 -4.71 -8.24 -7.32
C GLN A 65 -4.37 -6.90 -7.97
N TYR A 66 -3.09 -6.57 -8.08
CA TYR A 66 -2.63 -5.35 -8.75
C TYR A 66 -2.89 -5.40 -10.26
N GLN A 67 -2.62 -6.53 -10.89
CA GLN A 67 -2.77 -6.69 -12.35
C GLN A 67 -4.23 -6.62 -12.83
N ARG A 68 -5.22 -6.74 -11.95
CA ARG A 68 -6.63 -6.53 -12.28
C ARG A 68 -7.02 -5.06 -12.45
N ILE A 69 -6.16 -4.12 -11.98
CA ILE A 69 -6.46 -2.68 -12.01
C ILE A 69 -6.10 -2.13 -13.39
N ASP A 70 -7.06 -1.50 -14.04
CA ASP A 70 -6.83 -0.70 -15.25
C ASP A 70 -7.34 0.72 -15.03
N LEU A 71 -6.41 1.65 -14.78
CA LEU A 71 -6.72 3.06 -14.60
C LEU A 71 -7.01 3.78 -15.94
N GLY A 72 -6.81 3.12 -17.08
CA GLY A 72 -7.03 3.70 -18.41
C GLY A 72 -5.97 4.72 -18.84
N ILE A 73 -4.85 4.82 -18.12
CA ILE A 73 -3.72 5.72 -18.42
C ILE A 73 -2.47 4.97 -18.92
N GLY A 74 -2.64 3.69 -19.24
CA GLY A 74 -1.55 2.76 -19.59
C GLY A 74 -0.80 2.25 -18.36
N LYS A 75 0.07 1.26 -18.60
CA LYS A 75 0.83 0.60 -17.54
C LYS A 75 1.86 1.54 -16.89
N PHE A 76 2.11 1.34 -15.62
CA PHE A 76 3.22 1.98 -14.91
C PHE A 76 4.51 1.19 -15.17
N PRO A 77 5.64 1.88 -15.45
CA PRO A 77 6.93 1.21 -15.63
C PRO A 77 7.39 0.44 -14.39
N TYR A 78 7.02 0.92 -13.21
CA TYR A 78 7.34 0.32 -11.94
C TYR A 78 6.11 0.28 -11.04
N ALA A 79 5.97 -0.79 -10.26
CA ALA A 79 5.00 -0.89 -9.17
C ALA A 79 5.58 -1.73 -8.03
N LEU A 80 5.36 -1.31 -6.80
CA LEU A 80 5.74 -1.99 -5.57
C LEU A 80 4.50 -2.67 -5.01
N VAL A 81 4.43 -3.98 -5.15
CA VAL A 81 3.31 -4.80 -4.66
C VAL A 81 3.74 -5.68 -3.48
N CYS A 82 2.80 -6.38 -2.86
CA CYS A 82 3.08 -7.19 -1.67
C CYS A 82 3.79 -6.36 -0.57
N ASN A 83 3.23 -5.19 -0.26
CA ASN A 83 3.79 -4.23 0.71
C ASN A 83 5.21 -3.74 0.35
N GLY A 84 5.55 -3.71 -0.93
CA GLY A 84 6.88 -3.33 -1.43
C GLY A 84 7.92 -4.46 -1.45
N GLY A 85 7.53 -5.66 -1.06
CA GLY A 85 8.39 -6.84 -1.12
C GLY A 85 8.66 -7.33 -2.54
N VAL A 86 7.78 -6.99 -3.49
CA VAL A 86 7.94 -7.30 -4.91
C VAL A 86 7.92 -6.02 -5.73
N LEU A 87 8.95 -5.82 -6.55
CA LEU A 87 8.97 -4.79 -7.59
C LEU A 87 8.49 -5.42 -8.90
N LEU A 88 7.50 -4.80 -9.51
CA LEU A 88 7.13 -5.09 -10.90
C LEU A 88 7.78 -4.06 -11.81
N LYS A 89 8.48 -4.54 -12.83
CA LYS A 89 9.07 -3.74 -13.90
C LYS A 89 8.34 -4.05 -15.20
N ASN A 90 7.63 -3.08 -15.75
CA ASN A 90 6.74 -3.26 -16.89
C ASN A 90 5.71 -4.39 -16.71
N GLY A 91 5.28 -4.63 -15.46
CA GLY A 91 4.32 -5.69 -15.11
C GLY A 91 4.92 -7.05 -14.79
N GLU A 92 6.24 -7.23 -14.92
CA GLU A 92 6.96 -8.46 -14.61
C GLU A 92 7.73 -8.34 -13.29
N LYS A 93 7.80 -9.44 -12.53
CA LYS A 93 8.53 -9.50 -11.26
C LYS A 93 10.03 -9.33 -11.46
N ASP A 94 10.63 -8.37 -10.78
CA ASP A 94 12.09 -8.21 -10.71
C ASP A 94 12.66 -9.22 -9.71
N GLU A 95 13.32 -10.26 -10.20
CA GLU A 95 13.83 -11.36 -9.38
C GLU A 95 15.00 -10.92 -8.47
N VAL A 96 15.74 -9.89 -8.85
CA VAL A 96 16.82 -9.35 -8.01
C VAL A 96 16.23 -8.67 -6.78
N TRP A 97 15.25 -7.79 -7.00
CA TRP A 97 14.50 -7.13 -5.91
C TRP A 97 13.83 -8.14 -4.98
N TYR A 98 13.17 -9.15 -5.56
CA TYR A 98 12.52 -10.19 -4.78
C TYR A 98 13.52 -11.01 -3.95
N GLY A 99 14.65 -11.40 -4.54
CA GLY A 99 15.73 -12.10 -3.83
C GLY A 99 16.31 -11.28 -2.67
N GLU A 100 16.45 -9.96 -2.84
CA GLU A 100 16.82 -9.05 -1.75
C GLU A 100 15.74 -8.99 -0.67
N SER A 101 14.46 -8.95 -1.04
CA SER A 101 13.33 -8.97 -0.08
C SER A 101 13.34 -10.24 0.76
N LYS A 102 13.62 -11.39 0.17
CA LYS A 102 13.77 -12.67 0.89
C LYS A 102 14.92 -12.62 1.92
N LYS A 103 16.03 -11.98 1.58
CA LYS A 103 17.14 -11.77 2.52
C LYS A 103 16.76 -10.83 3.67
N LEU A 104 16.05 -9.73 3.36
CA LEU A 104 15.62 -8.76 4.37
C LEU A 104 14.71 -9.35 5.44
N ILE A 105 13.90 -10.34 5.10
CA ILE A 105 12.95 -10.95 6.05
C ILE A 105 13.52 -12.15 6.81
N GLN A 106 14.77 -12.55 6.55
CA GLN A 106 15.31 -13.80 7.06
C GLN A 106 15.27 -13.90 8.59
N GLU A 107 15.49 -12.79 9.29
CA GLU A 107 15.40 -12.73 10.75
C GLU A 107 13.96 -12.86 11.27
N SER A 108 12.97 -12.55 10.43
CA SER A 108 11.55 -12.62 10.78
C SER A 108 10.91 -13.97 10.45
N MET A 109 11.61 -14.89 9.79
CA MET A 109 11.04 -16.13 9.29
C MET A 109 10.48 -17.02 10.42
N GLU A 110 11.20 -17.13 11.54
CA GLU A 110 10.76 -17.90 12.71
C GLU A 110 9.40 -17.37 13.24
N ASP A 111 9.26 -16.04 13.31
CA ASP A 111 8.03 -15.41 13.79
C ASP A 111 6.89 -15.56 12.76
N LEU A 112 7.17 -15.53 11.47
CA LEU A 112 6.18 -15.79 10.43
C LEU A 112 5.65 -17.23 10.46
N GLU A 113 6.54 -18.22 10.61
CA GLU A 113 6.17 -19.64 10.74
C GLU A 113 5.39 -19.90 12.03
N LYS A 114 5.80 -19.26 13.15
CA LYS A 114 5.06 -19.30 14.41
C LYS A 114 3.67 -18.69 14.26
N ALA A 115 3.56 -17.54 13.57
CA ALA A 115 2.27 -16.90 13.31
C ALA A 115 1.35 -17.81 12.48
N MET A 116 1.88 -18.45 11.46
CA MET A 116 1.12 -19.43 10.66
C MET A 116 0.61 -20.58 11.52
N THR A 117 1.46 -21.14 12.37
CA THR A 117 1.08 -22.24 13.29
C THR A 117 -0.03 -21.84 14.26
N ILE A 118 0.03 -20.62 14.81
CA ILE A 118 -1.00 -20.08 15.70
C ILE A 118 -2.31 -19.87 14.92
N LEU A 119 -2.25 -19.18 13.78
CA LEU A 119 -3.43 -18.86 12.99
C LEU A 119 -4.08 -20.10 12.36
N GLU A 120 -3.32 -21.16 12.08
CA GLU A 120 -3.90 -22.40 11.55
C GLU A 120 -4.85 -23.06 12.54
N LYS A 121 -4.56 -22.94 13.83
CA LYS A 121 -5.35 -23.51 14.95
C LYS A 121 -6.39 -22.55 15.52
N ASP A 122 -6.39 -21.29 15.09
CA ASP A 122 -7.28 -20.26 15.63
C ASP A 122 -8.70 -20.41 15.07
N GLU A 123 -9.66 -20.79 15.91
CA GLU A 123 -11.07 -20.99 15.52
C GLU A 123 -11.75 -19.69 15.04
N ARG A 124 -11.18 -18.53 15.36
CA ARG A 124 -11.66 -17.23 14.88
C ARG A 124 -11.30 -16.97 13.40
N ARG A 125 -10.39 -17.76 12.84
CA ARG A 125 -10.04 -17.68 11.41
C ARG A 125 -11.22 -18.16 10.55
N LYS A 126 -11.63 -17.33 9.59
CA LYS A 126 -12.74 -17.59 8.67
C LYS A 126 -12.35 -17.61 7.20
N PHE A 127 -11.08 -17.49 6.90
CA PHE A 127 -10.54 -17.48 5.56
C PHE A 127 -9.27 -18.32 5.48
N GLU A 128 -8.88 -18.74 4.29
CA GLU A 128 -7.62 -19.45 4.09
C GLU A 128 -6.43 -18.67 4.65
N LEU A 129 -5.50 -19.37 5.24
CA LEU A 129 -4.23 -18.82 5.67
C LEU A 129 -3.30 -18.75 4.47
N ARG A 130 -2.75 -17.57 4.20
CA ARG A 130 -1.87 -17.32 3.06
C ARG A 130 -0.52 -16.82 3.51
N PHE A 131 0.54 -17.44 3.01
CA PHE A 131 1.89 -16.93 3.06
C PHE A 131 2.17 -16.23 1.72
N ILE A 132 1.89 -14.93 1.67
CA ILE A 132 1.90 -14.12 0.44
C ILE A 132 3.33 -13.97 -0.09
N GLU A 133 3.60 -14.51 -1.29
CA GLU A 133 4.93 -14.51 -1.93
C GLU A 133 6.04 -14.96 -0.97
N GLU A 134 5.73 -15.78 0.03
CA GLU A 134 6.64 -16.16 1.11
C GLU A 134 7.30 -14.96 1.82
N LEU A 135 6.60 -13.83 1.91
CA LEU A 135 7.08 -12.59 2.48
C LEU A 135 6.34 -12.17 3.74
N PHE A 136 5.03 -12.40 3.81
CA PHE A 136 4.21 -12.06 4.97
C PHE A 136 2.95 -12.92 5.05
N VAL A 137 2.37 -13.01 6.25
CA VAL A 137 1.19 -13.83 6.51
C VAL A 137 -0.08 -12.99 6.45
N PHE A 138 -1.12 -13.56 5.85
CA PHE A 138 -2.44 -12.95 5.71
C PHE A 138 -3.56 -13.96 5.92
N THR A 139 -4.61 -13.53 6.62
CA THR A 139 -5.90 -14.25 6.67
C THR A 139 -7.04 -13.27 7.00
N LYS A 140 -8.27 -13.77 7.18
CA LYS A 140 -9.39 -13.02 7.75
C LYS A 140 -9.90 -13.73 8.98
N CYS A 141 -10.26 -12.97 10.01
CA CYS A 141 -10.75 -13.50 11.28
C CYS A 141 -12.04 -12.81 11.72
N ASN A 142 -12.83 -13.53 12.49
CA ASN A 142 -13.80 -12.94 13.38
C ASN A 142 -13.04 -12.37 14.58
N ILE A 143 -13.47 -11.23 15.12
CA ILE A 143 -12.83 -10.55 16.26
C ILE A 143 -11.32 -10.33 16.01
N PRO A 144 -10.93 -9.64 14.90
CA PRO A 144 -9.54 -9.50 14.49
C PRO A 144 -8.67 -8.81 15.55
N GLU A 145 -9.23 -7.91 16.37
CA GLU A 145 -8.54 -7.22 17.46
C GLU A 145 -7.99 -8.21 18.48
N ALA A 146 -8.80 -9.22 18.87
CA ALA A 146 -8.39 -10.25 19.83
C ALA A 146 -7.34 -11.20 19.22
N VAL A 147 -7.40 -11.47 17.91
CA VAL A 147 -6.39 -12.26 17.20
C VAL A 147 -5.07 -11.51 17.16
N VAL A 148 -5.10 -10.22 16.80
CA VAL A 148 -3.91 -9.35 16.78
C VAL A 148 -3.28 -9.22 18.16
N ALA A 149 -4.09 -9.04 19.22
CA ALA A 149 -3.59 -8.97 20.60
C ALA A 149 -2.88 -10.27 21.01
N HIS A 150 -3.44 -11.42 20.66
CA HIS A 150 -2.82 -12.72 20.92
C HIS A 150 -1.50 -12.88 20.17
N LEU A 151 -1.47 -12.60 18.86
CA LEU A 151 -0.25 -12.68 18.05
C LEU A 151 0.85 -11.75 18.58
N LYS A 152 0.50 -10.52 19.00
CA LYS A 152 1.48 -9.55 19.56
C LYS A 152 2.10 -10.05 20.89
N GLN A 153 1.44 -10.89 21.64
CA GLN A 153 2.00 -11.51 22.86
C GLN A 153 2.98 -12.63 22.55
N GLU A 154 2.75 -13.33 21.43
CA GLU A 154 3.49 -14.53 21.05
C GLU A 154 4.69 -14.25 20.14
N LEU A 155 4.66 -13.17 19.37
CA LEU A 155 5.67 -12.83 18.38
C LEU A 155 6.62 -11.74 18.88
N LYS A 156 7.84 -11.71 18.35
CA LYS A 156 8.87 -10.72 18.73
C LYS A 156 8.53 -9.33 18.16
N SER A 157 8.24 -8.40 19.06
CA SER A 157 7.96 -7.01 18.73
C SER A 157 9.14 -6.36 18.05
N GLY A 158 9.43 -6.04 17.01
CA GLY A 158 10.66 -5.49 16.39
C GLY A 158 11.12 -6.30 15.19
N LEU A 159 10.64 -7.55 15.04
CA LEU A 159 10.86 -8.35 13.85
C LEU A 159 9.64 -8.34 12.94
N VAL A 160 8.43 -8.37 13.52
CA VAL A 160 7.17 -8.37 12.77
C VAL A 160 6.19 -7.34 13.33
N ASP A 161 5.43 -6.72 12.43
CA ASP A 161 4.25 -5.94 12.74
C ASP A 161 3.01 -6.83 12.62
N VAL A 162 2.12 -6.76 13.62
CA VAL A 162 0.84 -7.46 13.61
C VAL A 162 -0.29 -6.44 13.71
N PHE A 163 -1.17 -6.41 12.75
CA PHE A 163 -2.27 -5.46 12.68
C PHE A 163 -3.45 -6.03 11.88
N HIS A 164 -4.57 -5.33 11.91
CA HIS A 164 -5.75 -5.67 11.13
C HIS A 164 -6.32 -4.46 10.38
N ASN A 165 -7.02 -4.74 9.29
CA ASN A 165 -7.84 -3.78 8.57
C ASN A 165 -9.21 -4.43 8.30
N GLY A 166 -10.25 -3.98 9.03
CA GLY A 166 -11.50 -4.70 9.11
C GLY A 166 -11.23 -6.14 9.59
N GLU A 167 -11.75 -7.13 8.90
CA GLU A 167 -11.56 -8.55 9.24
C GLU A 167 -10.22 -9.14 8.83
N LYS A 168 -9.42 -8.40 8.05
CA LYS A 168 -8.13 -8.85 7.52
C LYS A 168 -7.06 -8.73 8.58
N VAL A 169 -6.37 -9.82 8.90
CA VAL A 169 -5.23 -9.88 9.83
C VAL A 169 -3.95 -10.10 9.04
N TYR A 170 -2.93 -9.35 9.38
CA TYR A 170 -1.63 -9.36 8.73
C TYR A 170 -0.51 -9.54 9.77
N VAL A 171 0.51 -10.32 9.40
CA VAL A 171 1.80 -10.39 10.10
C VAL A 171 2.87 -10.09 9.07
N VAL A 172 3.49 -8.92 9.18
CA VAL A 172 4.41 -8.37 8.17
C VAL A 172 5.77 -8.11 8.79
N PRO A 173 6.87 -8.57 8.21
CA PRO A 173 8.21 -8.20 8.65
C PRO A 173 8.40 -6.68 8.69
N VAL A 174 8.98 -6.16 9.77
CA VAL A 174 9.29 -4.73 9.91
C VAL A 174 10.18 -4.24 8.76
N SER A 175 11.04 -5.10 8.26
CA SER A 175 11.91 -4.83 7.08
C SER A 175 11.15 -4.69 5.75
N LEU A 176 9.85 -5.06 5.71
CA LEU A 176 8.98 -4.89 4.53
C LEU A 176 7.92 -3.81 4.71
N ARG A 177 8.11 -2.84 5.61
CA ARG A 177 7.26 -1.64 5.64
C ARG A 177 7.38 -0.87 4.33
N LYS A 178 6.31 -0.22 3.89
CA LYS A 178 6.30 0.59 2.66
C LYS A 178 7.38 1.68 2.64
N GLY A 179 7.77 2.23 3.79
CA GLY A 179 8.89 3.17 3.90
C GLY A 179 10.23 2.55 3.46
N MET A 180 10.49 1.30 3.82
CA MET A 180 11.67 0.59 3.32
C MET A 180 11.62 0.39 1.80
N ALA A 181 10.44 0.13 1.24
CA ALA A 181 10.27 0.03 -0.20
C ALA A 181 10.56 1.37 -0.90
N VAL A 182 10.12 2.50 -0.33
CA VAL A 182 10.46 3.85 -0.83
C VAL A 182 11.97 4.10 -0.77
N LYS A 183 12.63 3.74 0.31
CA LYS A 183 14.09 3.86 0.44
C LYS A 183 14.82 3.03 -0.61
N ARG A 184 14.37 1.80 -0.85
CA ARG A 184 14.95 0.91 -1.85
C ARG A 184 14.72 1.41 -3.28
N ILE A 185 13.49 1.87 -3.62
CA ILE A 185 13.21 2.37 -4.97
C ILE A 185 13.95 3.69 -5.26
N ARG A 186 14.17 4.56 -4.25
CA ARG A 186 15.03 5.72 -4.34
C ARG A 186 16.45 5.33 -4.81
N ALA A 187 17.04 4.35 -4.13
CA ALA A 187 18.37 3.85 -4.46
C ALA A 187 18.40 3.15 -5.84
N TYR A 188 17.39 2.33 -6.14
CA TYR A 188 17.27 1.58 -7.39
C TYR A 188 17.18 2.51 -8.61
N LEU A 189 16.37 3.56 -8.52
CA LEU A 189 16.17 4.54 -9.61
C LEU A 189 17.17 5.71 -9.55
N LYS A 190 18.04 5.76 -8.54
CA LYS A 190 19.01 6.86 -8.31
C LYS A 190 18.34 8.23 -8.38
N ASN A 191 17.23 8.39 -7.67
CA ASN A 191 16.40 9.58 -7.70
C ASN A 191 16.27 10.20 -6.31
N ASP A 192 16.48 11.51 -6.21
CA ASP A 192 16.50 12.25 -4.95
C ASP A 192 15.17 12.96 -4.64
N GLY A 193 14.19 12.95 -5.55
CA GLY A 193 12.92 13.65 -5.38
C GLY A 193 11.73 12.68 -5.31
N ILE A 194 11.28 12.31 -4.09
CA ILE A 194 10.11 11.44 -3.87
C ILE A 194 8.99 12.18 -3.16
N VAL A 195 7.80 12.12 -3.74
CA VAL A 195 6.54 12.45 -3.10
C VAL A 195 5.83 11.14 -2.80
N ALA A 196 5.20 11.01 -1.64
CA ALA A 196 4.41 9.84 -1.31
C ALA A 196 3.01 10.19 -0.82
N ALA A 197 2.02 9.34 -1.12
CA ALA A 197 0.64 9.50 -0.68
C ALA A 197 0.04 8.16 -0.22
N GLY A 198 -0.69 8.19 0.90
CA GLY A 198 -1.36 7.02 1.44
C GLY A 198 -2.38 7.38 2.52
N ASP A 199 -3.31 6.46 2.81
CA ASP A 199 -4.51 6.76 3.63
C ASP A 199 -4.57 6.03 4.97
N SER A 200 -3.61 5.16 5.26
CA SER A 200 -3.71 4.22 6.38
C SER A 200 -2.43 4.09 7.20
N GLU A 201 -2.50 3.36 8.32
CA GLU A 201 -1.34 2.99 9.15
C GLU A 201 -0.21 2.36 8.33
N PHE A 202 -0.54 1.56 7.30
CA PHE A 202 0.44 0.94 6.41
C PHE A 202 1.31 1.95 5.65
N ASP A 203 0.79 3.15 5.46
CA ASP A 203 1.40 4.19 4.64
C ASP A 203 2.23 5.17 5.46
N VAL A 204 2.07 5.20 6.78
CA VAL A 204 2.79 6.12 7.67
C VAL A 204 4.30 6.08 7.37
N SER A 205 4.88 4.89 7.36
CA SER A 205 6.32 4.75 7.07
C SER A 205 6.70 5.20 5.66
N MET A 206 5.81 5.06 4.68
CA MET A 206 6.00 5.48 3.30
C MET A 206 6.02 7.01 3.16
N VAL A 207 5.01 7.68 3.73
CA VAL A 207 4.89 9.13 3.64
C VAL A 207 5.97 9.86 4.45
N GLU A 208 6.46 9.23 5.54
CA GLU A 208 7.55 9.77 6.35
C GLU A 208 8.96 9.59 5.74
N GLU A 209 9.15 8.56 4.89
CA GLU A 209 10.42 8.32 4.19
C GLU A 209 10.56 9.21 2.94
N ALA A 210 9.47 9.70 2.41
CA ALA A 210 9.45 10.60 1.26
C ALA A 210 9.90 12.03 1.64
N ASP A 211 10.33 12.81 0.65
CA ASP A 211 10.68 14.23 0.85
C ASP A 211 9.42 15.06 1.13
N ILE A 212 8.28 14.61 0.61
CA ILE A 212 6.95 15.18 0.86
C ILE A 212 5.99 14.00 0.99
N GLY A 213 5.35 13.89 2.14
CA GLY A 213 4.24 12.96 2.37
C GLY A 213 2.89 13.66 2.22
N MET A 214 1.87 12.95 1.77
CA MET A 214 0.49 13.43 1.72
C MET A 214 -0.45 12.39 2.28
N VAL A 215 -1.36 12.81 3.18
CA VAL A 215 -2.33 11.95 3.84
C VAL A 215 -3.70 12.60 3.87
N PRO A 216 -4.82 11.84 3.97
CA PRO A 216 -6.14 12.40 4.11
C PRO A 216 -6.31 13.10 5.46
N TYR A 217 -7.33 13.96 5.54
CA TYR A 217 -7.70 14.65 6.77
C TYR A 217 -7.95 13.68 7.93
N GLY A 218 -7.41 13.98 9.09
CA GLY A 218 -7.56 13.23 10.33
C GLY A 218 -6.48 12.19 10.59
N LEU A 219 -5.68 11.78 9.59
CA LEU A 219 -4.68 10.75 9.80
C LEU A 219 -3.52 11.22 10.69
N LYS A 220 -3.10 12.48 10.59
CA LYS A 220 -2.07 13.08 11.47
C LYS A 220 -2.53 13.21 12.93
N GLN A 221 -3.82 13.21 13.20
CA GLN A 221 -4.35 13.21 14.56
C GLN A 221 -4.23 11.84 15.23
N VAL A 222 -4.26 10.78 14.43
CA VAL A 222 -4.15 9.39 14.91
C VAL A 222 -2.70 8.97 15.04
N PHE A 223 -1.85 9.37 14.09
CA PHE A 223 -0.44 9.03 14.04
C PHE A 223 0.41 10.30 14.11
N SER A 224 1.33 10.35 15.06
CA SER A 224 2.34 11.42 15.09
C SER A 224 3.26 11.29 13.88
N MET A 225 3.26 12.29 13.00
CA MET A 225 4.02 12.29 11.74
C MET A 225 4.93 13.50 11.64
N LYS A 226 5.98 13.36 10.85
CA LYS A 226 6.95 14.45 10.54
C LYS A 226 6.27 15.67 9.91
N ASP A 227 6.90 16.83 10.02
CA ASP A 227 6.44 18.09 9.40
C ASP A 227 6.45 18.03 7.87
N THR A 228 7.25 17.15 7.27
CA THR A 228 7.26 16.89 5.82
C THR A 228 5.98 16.22 5.31
N VAL A 229 5.13 15.70 6.20
CA VAL A 229 3.84 15.09 5.85
C VAL A 229 2.74 16.16 5.91
N MET A 230 2.05 16.33 4.79
CA MET A 230 0.93 17.27 4.65
C MET A 230 -0.39 16.52 4.78
N GLU A 231 -1.33 17.08 5.52
CA GLU A 231 -2.70 16.61 5.56
C GLU A 231 -3.53 17.35 4.53
N MET A 232 -4.32 16.62 3.73
CA MET A 232 -5.20 17.20 2.74
C MET A 232 -6.49 17.76 3.41
N GLU A 233 -7.21 18.58 2.68
CA GLU A 233 -8.40 19.26 3.18
C GLU A 233 -9.54 18.28 3.53
N LYS A 234 -10.27 18.61 4.58
CA LYS A 234 -11.49 17.89 4.96
C LYS A 234 -12.56 18.00 3.86
N ASN A 235 -13.33 16.92 3.70
CA ASN A 235 -14.45 16.85 2.75
C ASN A 235 -14.07 16.93 1.26
N ARG A 236 -12.82 16.65 0.94
CA ARG A 236 -12.38 16.45 -0.44
C ARG A 236 -12.07 14.97 -0.69
N ILE A 237 -12.26 14.51 -1.91
CA ILE A 237 -11.80 13.20 -2.34
C ILE A 237 -10.26 13.23 -2.32
N PHE A 238 -9.66 12.33 -1.55
CA PHE A 238 -8.22 12.38 -1.28
C PHE A 238 -7.38 12.27 -2.54
N SER A 239 -7.75 11.38 -3.49
CA SER A 239 -7.06 11.24 -4.77
C SER A 239 -7.00 12.57 -5.55
N GLU A 240 -8.08 13.33 -5.56
CA GLU A 240 -8.14 14.62 -6.26
C GLU A 240 -7.25 15.66 -5.59
N ALA A 241 -7.43 15.84 -4.27
CA ALA A 241 -6.68 16.83 -3.50
C ALA A 241 -5.16 16.61 -3.60
N MET A 242 -4.71 15.35 -3.48
CA MET A 242 -3.28 15.05 -3.51
C MET A 242 -2.68 15.17 -4.92
N LEU A 243 -3.41 14.80 -5.97
CA LEU A 243 -2.95 14.94 -7.35
C LEU A 243 -2.89 16.40 -7.80
N GLU A 244 -3.88 17.23 -7.43
CA GLU A 244 -3.82 18.68 -7.63
C GLU A 244 -2.60 19.28 -6.96
N LYS A 245 -2.29 18.83 -5.72
CA LYS A 245 -1.12 19.30 -4.99
C LYS A 245 0.20 18.91 -5.66
N CYS A 246 0.26 17.77 -6.33
CA CYS A 246 1.40 17.40 -7.16
C CYS A 246 1.59 18.35 -8.34
N ILE A 247 0.49 18.80 -8.98
CA ILE A 247 0.54 19.73 -10.11
C ILE A 247 0.96 21.13 -9.66
N GLU A 248 0.36 21.67 -8.56
CA GLU A 248 0.69 22.98 -8.02
C GLU A 248 2.17 23.17 -7.66
N LYS A 249 2.83 22.12 -7.15
CA LYS A 249 4.23 22.20 -6.69
C LYS A 249 5.26 22.26 -7.81
N ILE A 250 4.84 22.20 -9.06
CA ILE A 250 5.71 22.25 -10.24
C ILE A 250 5.52 23.58 -10.99
N SER A 251 4.45 24.29 -10.71
CA SER A 251 4.23 25.67 -11.18
C SER A 251 5.03 26.64 -10.31
#